data_489d8cf27064b6e694292e2ecc78e23c
#
_entry.id   489d8cf27064b6e694292e2ecc78e23c
#
_cell.length_a   1.000
_cell.length_b   1.000
_cell.length_c   1.000
_cell.angle_alpha   90.00
_cell.angle_beta   90.00
_cell.angle_gamma   90.00
#
_symmetry.space_group_name_H-M   'P 1'
#
loop_
_entity.id
_entity.type
_entity.pdbx_description
1 polymer ?
#
loop_
_entity_poly.entity_id
_entity_poly.type
_entity_poly.pdbx_seq_one_letter_code
_entity_poly.pdbx_strand_id
1 'polypeptide(L)'
;IVVQHLTVARVAEGLGVAWDTANDAVLAEGKRVLIDEEHRFEGVKVVGVDEHVWRHTRRGDRYVTVIIDLTPVRDGTGPARLLDMVEGRSKQAFKTWLADRPQEWRDGVEVVAMDGFTGFKTAAVEELPDVVTVLDPFHVTRLAGEALDECRRRVQQAICGHRGRKGDPLYAARRTLSTGADLLNDKQKDRLDTLFADDAHVEVEVTWSVYQRMIAAYRHENRRHGRELMARLIDSISTGVP
;
A
#
# COMPACT_ATOMS: atom_id res chain seq x y z
N ILE A 1 13.27 -17.96 13.53
CA ILE A 1 12.79 -18.16 12.15
C ILE A 1 12.50 -16.80 11.52
N VAL A 2 11.53 -16.05 12.00
CA VAL A 2 11.12 -14.78 11.43
C VAL A 2 12.28 -13.76 11.39
N VAL A 3 13.02 -13.62 12.49
CA VAL A 3 14.14 -12.65 12.61
C VAL A 3 15.35 -13.04 11.75
N GLN A 4 15.56 -14.33 11.50
CA GLN A 4 16.70 -14.82 10.73
C GLN A 4 16.33 -15.21 9.30
N HIS A 5 15.07 -15.02 8.87
CA HIS A 5 14.55 -15.38 7.54
C HIS A 5 14.82 -16.85 7.15
N LEU A 6 14.84 -17.76 8.14
CA LEU A 6 15.03 -19.19 7.90
C LEU A 6 13.71 -19.86 7.53
N THR A 7 13.74 -20.83 6.63
CA THR A 7 12.61 -21.71 6.37
C THR A 7 12.39 -22.71 7.50
N VAL A 8 11.15 -23.16 7.72
CA VAL A 8 10.84 -24.19 8.72
C VAL A 8 11.67 -25.45 8.49
N ALA A 9 11.87 -25.84 7.21
CA ALA A 9 12.72 -27.00 6.86
C ALA A 9 14.16 -26.84 7.36
N ARG A 10 14.75 -25.68 7.22
CA ARG A 10 16.13 -25.40 7.65
C ARG A 10 16.28 -25.35 9.16
N VAL A 11 15.22 -24.91 9.84
CA VAL A 11 15.16 -24.95 11.31
C VAL A 11 15.03 -26.37 11.81
N ALA A 12 14.15 -27.18 11.21
CA ALA A 12 13.98 -28.59 11.54
C ALA A 12 15.29 -29.36 11.37
N GLU A 13 15.99 -29.16 10.25
CA GLU A 13 17.31 -29.77 9.99
C GLU A 13 18.34 -29.37 11.05
N GLY A 14 18.45 -28.05 11.34
CA GLY A 14 19.39 -27.53 12.33
C GLY A 14 19.14 -28.00 13.76
N LEU A 15 17.89 -28.31 14.11
CA LEU A 15 17.47 -28.80 15.41
C LEU A 15 17.42 -30.34 15.49
N GLY A 16 17.57 -31.05 14.36
CA GLY A 16 17.46 -32.50 14.30
C GLY A 16 16.06 -33.05 14.60
N VAL A 17 15.00 -32.28 14.28
CA VAL A 17 13.60 -32.67 14.50
C VAL A 17 12.85 -32.84 13.17
N ALA A 18 11.70 -33.54 13.21
CA ALA A 18 10.82 -33.62 12.04
C ALA A 18 10.28 -32.26 11.64
N TRP A 19 10.01 -32.08 10.36
CA TRP A 19 9.44 -30.81 9.82
C TRP A 19 8.13 -30.43 10.53
N ASP A 20 7.22 -31.41 10.73
CA ASP A 20 5.95 -31.18 11.42
C ASP A 20 6.15 -30.67 12.84
N THR A 21 7.12 -31.22 13.57
CA THR A 21 7.45 -30.78 14.94
C THR A 21 7.91 -29.33 14.96
N ALA A 22 8.77 -28.93 14.02
CA ALA A 22 9.22 -27.55 13.91
C ALA A 22 8.08 -26.61 13.46
N ASN A 23 7.23 -27.07 12.53
CA ASN A 23 6.08 -26.31 12.06
C ASN A 23 5.05 -26.08 13.16
N ASP A 24 4.69 -27.14 13.92
CA ASP A 24 3.74 -27.06 15.03
C ASP A 24 4.23 -26.11 16.12
N ALA A 25 5.52 -26.14 16.44
CA ALA A 25 6.12 -25.21 17.40
C ALA A 25 6.04 -23.75 16.90
N VAL A 26 6.26 -23.51 15.61
CA VAL A 26 6.12 -22.16 15.01
C VAL A 26 4.68 -21.69 15.04
N LEU A 27 3.73 -22.57 14.70
CA LEU A 27 2.30 -22.24 14.73
C LEU A 27 1.81 -21.96 16.15
N ALA A 28 2.21 -22.81 17.12
CA ALA A 28 1.86 -22.61 18.53
C ALA A 28 2.39 -21.29 19.08
N GLU A 29 3.65 -20.97 18.81
CA GLU A 29 4.24 -19.70 19.25
C GLU A 29 3.64 -18.50 18.50
N GLY A 30 3.39 -18.63 17.21
CA GLY A 30 2.71 -17.59 16.43
C GLY A 30 1.31 -17.31 16.97
N LYS A 31 0.55 -18.37 17.30
CA LYS A 31 -0.76 -18.25 17.91
C LYS A 31 -0.67 -17.54 19.28
N ARG A 32 0.24 -18.00 20.14
CA ARG A 32 0.45 -17.41 21.47
C ARG A 32 0.78 -15.91 21.40
N VAL A 33 1.68 -15.51 20.52
CA VAL A 33 2.20 -14.13 20.46
C VAL A 33 1.26 -13.20 19.69
N LEU A 34 0.58 -13.71 18.65
CA LEU A 34 -0.18 -12.86 17.73
C LEU A 34 -1.70 -12.92 17.94
N ILE A 35 -2.21 -14.06 18.48
CA ILE A 35 -3.65 -14.30 18.56
C ILE A 35 -4.16 -14.38 20.00
N ASP A 36 -3.46 -15.16 20.85
CA ASP A 36 -3.90 -15.43 22.24
C ASP A 36 -3.49 -14.31 23.21
N GLU A 37 -2.88 -13.21 22.73
CA GLU A 37 -2.56 -12.06 23.57
C GLU A 37 -3.86 -11.30 23.94
N GLU A 38 -4.23 -11.36 25.22
CA GLU A 38 -5.49 -10.78 25.74
C GLU A 38 -5.60 -9.26 25.50
N HIS A 39 -4.45 -8.57 25.54
CA HIS A 39 -4.41 -7.09 25.43
C HIS A 39 -4.22 -6.56 24.01
N ARG A 40 -4.22 -7.44 22.98
CA ARG A 40 -3.93 -7.02 21.59
C ARG A 40 -4.90 -5.96 21.05
N PHE A 41 -6.11 -5.91 21.58
CA PHE A 41 -7.13 -4.94 21.19
C PHE A 41 -7.16 -3.66 22.06
N GLU A 42 -6.36 -3.60 23.12
CA GLU A 42 -6.35 -2.44 23.99
C GLU A 42 -5.65 -1.23 23.37
N GLY A 43 -6.26 -0.07 23.54
CA GLY A 43 -5.70 1.21 23.09
C GLY A 43 -5.63 1.39 21.58
N VAL A 44 -6.34 0.58 20.80
CA VAL A 44 -6.38 0.69 19.34
C VAL A 44 -7.23 1.92 18.96
N LYS A 45 -6.59 2.85 18.23
CA LYS A 45 -7.22 4.07 17.72
C LYS A 45 -7.11 4.18 16.21
N VAL A 46 -6.11 3.52 15.61
CA VAL A 46 -5.88 3.53 14.17
C VAL A 46 -5.84 2.09 13.67
N VAL A 47 -6.82 1.72 12.88
CA VAL A 47 -6.92 0.40 12.25
C VAL A 47 -6.44 0.49 10.82
N GLY A 48 -5.58 -0.44 10.42
CA GLY A 48 -5.24 -0.69 9.01
C GLY A 48 -5.95 -1.94 8.52
N VAL A 49 -6.51 -1.91 7.31
CA VAL A 49 -7.14 -3.06 6.66
C VAL A 49 -6.66 -3.19 5.23
N ASP A 50 -6.25 -4.40 4.86
CA ASP A 50 -5.79 -4.72 3.51
C ASP A 50 -6.14 -6.16 3.15
N GLU A 51 -6.10 -6.50 1.86
CA GLU A 51 -6.28 -7.86 1.38
C GLU A 51 -4.94 -8.53 1.10
N HIS A 52 -4.82 -9.80 1.45
CA HIS A 52 -3.66 -10.60 1.12
C HIS A 52 -4.05 -11.89 0.40
N VAL A 53 -3.29 -12.27 -0.64
CA VAL A 53 -3.47 -13.53 -1.33
C VAL A 53 -2.88 -14.66 -0.49
N TRP A 54 -3.73 -15.39 0.16
CA TRP A 54 -3.37 -16.50 1.08
C TRP A 54 -3.06 -17.81 0.33
N ARG A 55 -3.81 -18.10 -0.76
CA ARG A 55 -3.68 -19.36 -1.51
C ARG A 55 -3.71 -19.11 -3.02
N HIS A 56 -2.86 -19.81 -3.75
CA HIS A 56 -2.90 -19.85 -5.21
C HIS A 56 -3.73 -21.05 -5.72
N THR A 57 -4.98 -21.17 -5.25
CA THR A 57 -5.90 -22.23 -5.64
C THR A 57 -6.89 -21.75 -6.71
N ARG A 58 -7.37 -22.68 -7.56
CA ARG A 58 -8.39 -22.37 -8.57
C ARG A 58 -9.82 -22.32 -8.00
N ARG A 59 -10.03 -22.83 -6.79
CA ARG A 59 -11.36 -22.91 -6.14
C ARG A 59 -11.24 -22.50 -4.68
N GLY A 60 -12.29 -21.88 -4.13
CA GLY A 60 -12.37 -21.38 -2.77
C GLY A 60 -11.78 -19.98 -2.60
N ASP A 61 -11.89 -19.45 -1.41
CA ASP A 61 -11.36 -18.14 -1.07
C ASP A 61 -9.83 -18.14 -1.10
N ARG A 62 -9.28 -17.25 -1.91
CA ARG A 62 -7.84 -17.07 -2.09
C ARG A 62 -7.29 -15.92 -1.26
N TYR A 63 -8.19 -15.15 -0.67
CA TYR A 63 -7.86 -13.92 0.03
C TYR A 63 -8.17 -14.04 1.50
N VAL A 64 -7.38 -13.35 2.29
CA VAL A 64 -7.68 -13.01 3.68
C VAL A 64 -7.67 -11.51 3.81
N THR A 65 -8.56 -10.98 4.64
CA THR A 65 -8.52 -9.59 5.11
C THR A 65 -7.60 -9.54 6.32
N VAL A 66 -6.52 -8.79 6.21
CA VAL A 66 -5.54 -8.57 7.28
C VAL A 66 -5.89 -7.28 7.99
N ILE A 67 -5.99 -7.34 9.31
CA ILE A 67 -6.36 -6.21 10.16
C ILE A 67 -5.23 -5.95 11.15
N ILE A 68 -4.73 -4.73 11.16
CA ILE A 68 -3.57 -4.32 11.96
C ILE A 68 -3.87 -3.08 12.78
N ASP A 69 -3.18 -2.96 13.91
CA ASP A 69 -3.15 -1.74 14.69
C ASP A 69 -1.99 -0.84 14.22
N LEU A 70 -2.32 0.34 13.75
CA LEU A 70 -1.39 1.37 13.32
C LEU A 70 -1.19 2.48 14.37
N THR A 71 -1.83 2.36 15.54
CA THR A 71 -1.72 3.35 16.64
C THR A 71 -0.25 3.57 17.03
N PRO A 72 0.56 2.51 17.27
CA PRO A 72 1.96 2.70 17.62
C PRO A 72 2.78 3.43 16.55
N VAL A 73 2.45 3.20 15.27
CA VAL A 73 3.11 3.89 14.14
C VAL A 73 2.74 5.37 14.12
N ARG A 74 1.44 5.69 14.32
CA ARG A 74 0.97 7.08 14.39
C ARG A 74 1.63 7.84 15.53
N ASP A 75 1.69 7.22 16.71
CA ASP A 75 2.16 7.84 17.93
C ASP A 75 3.68 7.76 18.10
N GLY A 76 4.39 7.06 17.20
CA GLY A 76 5.85 6.90 17.24
C GLY A 76 6.32 6.00 18.39
N THR A 77 5.46 5.14 18.94
CA THR A 77 5.74 4.26 20.08
C THR A 77 6.21 2.87 19.71
N GLY A 78 6.03 2.46 18.43
CA GLY A 78 6.44 1.15 17.96
C GLY A 78 5.96 0.80 16.56
N PRO A 79 6.21 -0.44 16.11
CA PRO A 79 5.74 -0.95 14.84
C PRO A 79 4.23 -1.25 14.87
N ALA A 80 3.64 -1.42 13.67
CA ALA A 80 2.29 -1.95 13.54
C ALA A 80 2.17 -3.34 14.19
N ARG A 81 0.99 -3.63 14.74
CA ARG A 81 0.68 -4.93 15.38
C ARG A 81 -0.43 -5.63 14.61
N LEU A 82 -0.34 -6.96 14.48
CA LEU A 82 -1.44 -7.74 13.92
C LEU A 82 -2.60 -7.81 14.93
N LEU A 83 -3.80 -7.43 14.48
CA LEU A 83 -5.03 -7.63 15.25
C LEU A 83 -5.69 -8.95 14.87
N ASP A 84 -5.88 -9.19 13.56
CA ASP A 84 -6.54 -10.40 13.10
C ASP A 84 -6.30 -10.67 11.60
N MET A 85 -6.63 -11.89 11.16
CA MET A 85 -6.70 -12.30 9.76
C MET A 85 -7.99 -13.08 9.56
N VAL A 86 -8.92 -12.52 8.77
CA VAL A 86 -10.23 -13.13 8.50
C VAL A 86 -10.33 -13.59 7.05
N GLU A 87 -11.01 -14.72 6.83
CA GLU A 87 -11.15 -15.29 5.49
C GLU A 87 -12.00 -14.39 4.58
N GLY A 88 -11.58 -14.29 3.33
CA GLY A 88 -12.24 -13.48 2.31
C GLY A 88 -11.72 -12.04 2.22
N ARG A 89 -12.25 -11.30 1.24
CA ARG A 89 -11.93 -9.88 0.98
C ARG A 89 -13.19 -9.04 0.77
N SER A 90 -14.31 -9.48 1.29
CA SER A 90 -15.59 -8.81 1.07
C SER A 90 -15.82 -7.70 2.09
N LYS A 91 -16.70 -6.75 1.73
CA LYS A 91 -17.26 -5.80 2.68
C LYS A 91 -17.77 -6.52 3.94
N GLN A 92 -18.47 -7.67 3.74
CA GLN A 92 -19.09 -8.41 4.84
C GLN A 92 -18.06 -9.00 5.81
N ALA A 93 -16.92 -9.50 5.32
CA ALA A 93 -15.87 -10.05 6.17
C ALA A 93 -15.37 -8.99 7.17
N PHE A 94 -15.02 -7.81 6.69
CA PHE A 94 -14.56 -6.72 7.54
C PHE A 94 -15.68 -6.14 8.41
N LYS A 95 -16.91 -6.00 7.87
CA LYS A 95 -18.07 -5.54 8.63
C LYS A 95 -18.39 -6.45 9.81
N THR A 96 -18.44 -7.77 9.58
CA THR A 96 -18.70 -8.75 10.64
C THR A 96 -17.62 -8.68 11.71
N TRP A 97 -16.35 -8.61 11.29
CA TRP A 97 -15.24 -8.50 12.23
C TRP A 97 -15.36 -7.24 13.11
N LEU A 98 -15.73 -6.09 12.56
CA LEU A 98 -15.97 -4.86 13.34
C LEU A 98 -17.17 -5.00 14.28
N ALA A 99 -18.28 -5.56 13.80
CA ALA A 99 -19.51 -5.76 14.58
C ALA A 99 -19.30 -6.68 15.79
N ASP A 100 -18.36 -7.63 15.70
CA ASP A 100 -17.98 -8.54 16.80
C ASP A 100 -17.15 -7.86 17.89
N ARG A 101 -16.73 -6.62 17.69
CA ARG A 101 -15.98 -5.85 18.72
C ARG A 101 -16.97 -5.16 19.67
N PRO A 102 -16.61 -5.04 20.98
CA PRO A 102 -17.39 -4.27 21.92
C PRO A 102 -17.64 -2.85 21.44
N GLN A 103 -18.80 -2.28 21.77
CA GLN A 103 -19.13 -0.90 21.38
C GLN A 103 -18.08 0.10 21.86
N GLU A 104 -17.63 -0.03 23.11
CA GLU A 104 -16.59 0.82 23.67
C GLU A 104 -15.28 0.80 22.86
N TRP A 105 -14.90 -0.37 22.34
CA TRP A 105 -13.74 -0.49 21.46
C TRP A 105 -13.98 0.23 20.13
N ARG A 106 -15.16 0.05 19.54
CA ARG A 106 -15.53 0.70 18.27
C ARG A 106 -15.56 2.23 18.39
N ASP A 107 -16.07 2.74 19.50
CA ASP A 107 -16.12 4.18 19.80
C ASP A 107 -14.71 4.77 20.02
N GLY A 108 -13.74 3.94 20.38
CA GLY A 108 -12.34 4.32 20.54
C GLY A 108 -11.55 4.42 19.23
N VAL A 109 -12.05 3.87 18.11
CA VAL A 109 -11.36 3.89 16.82
C VAL A 109 -11.54 5.25 16.13
N GLU A 110 -10.46 5.98 15.94
CA GLU A 110 -10.45 7.31 15.35
C GLU A 110 -10.25 7.29 13.82
N VAL A 111 -9.43 6.34 13.34
CA VAL A 111 -9.01 6.28 11.91
C VAL A 111 -9.01 4.85 11.41
N VAL A 112 -9.51 4.64 10.19
CA VAL A 112 -9.31 3.40 9.43
C VAL A 112 -8.55 3.71 8.15
N ALA A 113 -7.35 3.17 8.04
CA ALA A 113 -6.51 3.23 6.83
C ALA A 113 -6.77 1.99 5.97
N MET A 114 -7.00 2.18 4.66
CA MET A 114 -7.38 1.10 3.75
C MET A 114 -6.87 1.35 2.35
N ASP A 115 -6.93 0.32 1.52
CA ASP A 115 -6.76 0.44 0.07
C ASP A 115 -7.98 1.12 -0.61
N GLY A 116 -7.96 1.19 -1.95
CA GLY A 116 -9.05 1.77 -2.73
C GLY A 116 -10.33 0.93 -2.80
N PHE A 117 -10.43 -0.18 -2.08
CA PHE A 117 -11.61 -1.03 -2.11
C PHE A 117 -12.79 -0.40 -1.35
N THR A 118 -13.81 0.00 -2.09
CA THR A 118 -15.00 0.69 -1.55
C THR A 118 -15.75 -0.12 -0.49
N GLY A 119 -15.63 -1.45 -0.51
CA GLY A 119 -16.23 -2.35 0.47
C GLY A 119 -15.71 -2.12 1.88
N PHE A 120 -14.41 -1.91 2.07
CA PHE A 120 -13.82 -1.62 3.37
C PHE A 120 -14.27 -0.25 3.90
N LYS A 121 -14.30 0.77 3.03
CA LYS A 121 -14.79 2.10 3.40
C LYS A 121 -16.25 2.03 3.89
N THR A 122 -17.10 1.33 3.14
CA THR A 122 -18.51 1.21 3.49
C THR A 122 -18.70 0.46 4.82
N ALA A 123 -17.96 -0.64 5.03
CA ALA A 123 -17.99 -1.39 6.28
C ALA A 123 -17.54 -0.53 7.47
N ALA A 124 -16.45 0.22 7.32
CA ALA A 124 -15.93 1.12 8.36
C ALA A 124 -16.97 2.19 8.76
N VAL A 125 -17.56 2.87 7.78
CA VAL A 125 -18.55 3.93 8.03
C VAL A 125 -19.85 3.38 8.64
N GLU A 126 -20.26 2.15 8.28
CA GLU A 126 -21.45 1.53 8.85
C GLU A 126 -21.28 1.10 10.31
N GLU A 127 -20.09 0.62 10.70
CA GLU A 127 -19.81 0.11 12.04
C GLU A 127 -19.12 1.10 12.97
N LEU A 128 -18.50 2.14 12.41
CA LEU A 128 -17.73 3.18 13.12
C LEU A 128 -18.16 4.56 12.60
N PRO A 129 -19.32 5.10 13.04
CA PRO A 129 -19.93 6.29 12.40
C PRO A 129 -19.06 7.54 12.42
N ASP A 130 -18.24 7.73 13.45
CA ASP A 130 -17.38 8.92 13.63
C ASP A 130 -15.97 8.74 13.10
N VAL A 131 -15.67 7.61 12.45
CA VAL A 131 -14.33 7.27 11.98
C VAL A 131 -13.90 8.09 10.77
N VAL A 132 -12.63 8.52 10.78
CA VAL A 132 -11.98 9.09 9.60
C VAL A 132 -11.41 7.97 8.75
N THR A 133 -11.94 7.80 7.54
CA THR A 133 -11.39 6.83 6.57
C THR A 133 -10.27 7.47 5.76
N VAL A 134 -9.11 6.81 5.72
CA VAL A 134 -7.91 7.28 5.01
C VAL A 134 -7.48 6.26 3.98
N LEU A 135 -7.18 6.73 2.78
CA LEU A 135 -6.59 5.89 1.74
C LEU A 135 -5.09 5.72 1.99
N ASP A 136 -4.61 4.47 1.91
CA ASP A 136 -3.18 4.17 2.05
C ASP A 136 -2.35 4.95 1.03
N PRO A 137 -1.32 5.70 1.46
CA PRO A 137 -0.42 6.43 0.58
C PRO A 137 0.21 5.61 -0.54
N PHE A 138 0.51 4.32 -0.30
CA PHE A 138 1.03 3.42 -1.32
C PHE A 138 0.02 3.27 -2.48
N HIS A 139 -1.26 3.09 -2.15
CA HIS A 139 -2.32 2.96 -3.16
C HIS A 139 -2.56 4.27 -3.91
N VAL A 140 -2.47 5.43 -3.23
CA VAL A 140 -2.55 6.74 -3.90
C VAL A 140 -1.41 6.93 -4.89
N THR A 141 -0.17 6.64 -4.47
CA THR A 141 0.99 6.76 -5.37
C THR A 141 0.95 5.74 -6.50
N ARG A 142 0.42 4.54 -6.28
CA ARG A 142 0.18 3.54 -7.33
C ARG A 142 -0.81 4.06 -8.38
N LEU A 143 -1.94 4.63 -7.97
CA LEU A 143 -2.92 5.23 -8.88
C LEU A 143 -2.31 6.36 -9.72
N ALA A 144 -1.49 7.21 -9.11
CA ALA A 144 -0.77 8.26 -9.83
C ALA A 144 0.25 7.68 -10.84
N GLY A 145 0.93 6.59 -10.48
CA GLY A 145 1.81 5.86 -11.40
C GLY A 145 1.07 5.19 -12.56
N GLU A 146 -0.13 4.66 -12.31
CA GLU A 146 -1.02 4.12 -13.36
C GLU A 146 -1.48 5.23 -14.31
N ALA A 147 -1.87 6.40 -13.78
CA ALA A 147 -2.24 7.56 -14.60
C ALA A 147 -1.07 8.05 -15.46
N LEU A 148 0.16 8.06 -14.92
CA LEU A 148 1.36 8.37 -15.68
C LEU A 148 1.59 7.36 -16.81
N ASP A 149 1.45 6.06 -16.58
CA ASP A 149 1.61 5.04 -17.62
C ASP A 149 0.49 5.13 -18.67
N GLU A 150 -0.73 5.50 -18.27
CA GLU A 150 -1.82 5.76 -19.21
C GLU A 150 -1.53 6.98 -20.09
N CYS A 151 -1.08 8.10 -19.52
CA CYS A 151 -0.63 9.27 -20.25
C CYS A 151 0.49 8.91 -21.25
N ARG A 152 1.53 8.21 -20.79
CA ARG A 152 2.61 7.72 -21.63
C ARG A 152 2.10 6.89 -22.81
N ARG A 153 1.16 5.97 -22.58
CA ARG A 153 0.59 5.12 -23.64
C ARG A 153 -0.23 5.93 -24.63
N ARG A 154 -0.98 6.93 -24.16
CA ARG A 154 -1.78 7.83 -25.00
C ARG A 154 -0.86 8.64 -25.92
N VAL A 155 0.16 9.29 -25.38
CA VAL A 155 1.14 10.06 -26.14
C VAL A 155 1.89 9.15 -27.11
N GLN A 156 2.35 7.97 -26.69
CA GLN A 156 2.98 6.98 -27.54
C GLN A 156 2.08 6.57 -28.72
N GLN A 157 0.80 6.35 -28.46
CA GLN A 157 -0.18 5.99 -29.49
C GLN A 157 -0.39 7.15 -30.48
N ALA A 158 -0.41 8.38 -30.01
CA ALA A 158 -0.58 9.56 -30.85
C ALA A 158 0.63 9.77 -31.78
N ILE A 159 1.84 9.59 -31.28
CA ILE A 159 3.08 9.80 -32.05
C ILE A 159 3.38 8.64 -33.00
N CYS A 160 3.26 7.40 -32.53
CA CYS A 160 3.76 6.20 -33.23
C CYS A 160 2.66 5.31 -33.80
N GLY A 161 1.37 5.59 -33.54
CA GLY A 161 0.25 4.74 -33.97
C GLY A 161 0.13 3.40 -33.23
N HIS A 162 0.91 3.20 -32.15
CA HIS A 162 0.88 1.98 -31.32
C HIS A 162 1.28 2.25 -29.86
N ARG A 163 0.95 1.34 -28.95
CA ARG A 163 1.14 1.48 -27.48
C ARG A 163 2.59 1.32 -26.99
N GLY A 164 3.54 1.12 -27.88
CA GLY A 164 4.97 1.02 -27.61
C GLY A 164 5.59 -0.30 -28.04
N ARG A 165 6.78 -0.20 -28.62
CA ARG A 165 7.62 -1.32 -29.07
C ARG A 165 9.05 -1.15 -28.55
N LYS A 166 9.83 -2.23 -28.60
CA LYS A 166 11.26 -2.17 -28.30
C LYS A 166 11.93 -1.16 -29.24
N GLY A 167 12.59 -0.16 -28.67
CA GLY A 167 13.26 0.91 -29.41
C GLY A 167 12.56 2.27 -29.31
N ASP A 168 11.26 2.32 -29.00
CA ASP A 168 10.57 3.60 -28.82
C ASP A 168 11.02 4.27 -27.51
N PRO A 169 11.35 5.57 -27.52
CA PRO A 169 11.87 6.28 -26.35
C PRO A 169 10.95 6.19 -25.13
N LEU A 170 9.65 6.51 -25.28
CA LEU A 170 8.66 6.44 -24.23
C LEU A 170 8.47 5.02 -23.67
N TYR A 171 8.47 4.00 -24.53
CA TYR A 171 8.36 2.62 -24.10
C TYR A 171 9.61 2.15 -23.36
N ALA A 172 10.79 2.54 -23.83
CA ALA A 172 12.06 2.22 -23.18
C ALA A 172 12.19 2.87 -21.80
N ALA A 173 11.63 4.09 -21.62
CA ALA A 173 11.67 4.84 -20.36
C ALA A 173 10.62 4.41 -19.33
N ARG A 174 9.67 3.52 -19.65
CA ARG A 174 8.51 3.20 -18.78
C ARG A 174 8.86 2.82 -17.33
N ARG A 175 9.96 2.08 -17.11
CA ARG A 175 10.42 1.71 -15.77
C ARG A 175 11.09 2.89 -15.06
N THR A 176 11.84 3.71 -15.78
CA THR A 176 12.48 4.90 -15.26
C THR A 176 11.44 5.93 -14.82
N LEU A 177 10.39 6.13 -15.61
CA LEU A 177 9.26 7.00 -15.28
C LEU A 177 8.53 6.59 -14.00
N SER A 178 8.42 5.28 -13.72
CA SER A 178 7.79 4.75 -12.50
C SER A 178 8.72 4.75 -11.27
N THR A 179 9.99 5.10 -11.43
CA THR A 179 10.96 5.15 -10.33
C THR A 179 10.92 6.53 -9.66
N GLY A 180 10.97 6.56 -8.32
CA GLY A 180 11.10 7.83 -7.57
C GLY A 180 12.37 8.57 -7.97
N ALA A 181 12.27 9.89 -8.13
CA ALA A 181 13.38 10.72 -8.64
C ALA A 181 14.65 10.63 -7.76
N ASP A 182 14.46 10.43 -6.45
CA ASP A 182 15.51 10.22 -5.46
C ASP A 182 16.26 8.89 -5.60
N LEU A 183 15.69 7.93 -6.31
CA LEU A 183 16.26 6.59 -6.55
C LEU A 183 16.88 6.44 -7.94
N LEU A 184 16.79 7.47 -8.79
CA LEU A 184 17.33 7.44 -10.14
C LEU A 184 18.87 7.55 -10.12
N ASN A 185 19.53 6.65 -10.85
CA ASN A 185 20.95 6.80 -11.16
C ASN A 185 21.17 7.78 -12.33
N ASP A 186 22.43 8.21 -12.54
CA ASP A 186 22.76 9.26 -13.51
C ASP A 186 22.33 8.87 -14.95
N LYS A 187 22.56 7.60 -15.37
CA LYS A 187 22.08 7.12 -16.68
C LYS A 187 20.58 7.20 -16.87
N GLN A 188 19.83 7.03 -15.78
CA GLN A 188 18.36 7.15 -15.80
C GLN A 188 17.92 8.61 -15.88
N LYS A 189 18.63 9.50 -15.19
CA LYS A 189 18.41 10.95 -15.26
C LYS A 189 18.68 11.45 -16.69
N ASP A 190 19.86 11.17 -17.24
CA ASP A 190 20.24 11.53 -18.63
C ASP A 190 19.20 11.06 -19.66
N ARG A 191 18.66 9.84 -19.42
CA ARG A 191 17.60 9.29 -20.29
C ARG A 191 16.30 10.10 -20.19
N LEU A 192 15.90 10.53 -18.98
CA LEU A 192 14.71 11.37 -18.81
C LEU A 192 14.94 12.77 -19.40
N ASP A 193 16.11 13.37 -19.19
CA ASP A 193 16.45 14.66 -19.74
C ASP A 193 16.38 14.63 -21.29
N THR A 194 16.92 13.58 -21.90
CA THR A 194 16.83 13.36 -23.35
C THR A 194 15.38 13.15 -23.80
N LEU A 195 14.58 12.42 -23.00
CA LEU A 195 13.18 12.15 -23.30
C LEU A 195 12.34 13.42 -23.27
N PHE A 196 12.54 14.26 -22.28
CA PHE A 196 11.77 15.48 -22.03
C PHE A 196 12.27 16.69 -22.85
N ALA A 197 13.42 16.58 -23.51
CA ALA A 197 13.87 17.55 -24.50
C ALA A 197 13.01 17.59 -25.78
N ASP A 198 12.16 16.59 -25.98
CA ASP A 198 11.21 16.52 -27.10
C ASP A 198 9.85 17.08 -26.67
N ASP A 199 9.43 18.18 -27.28
CA ASP A 199 8.15 18.86 -27.00
C ASP A 199 6.94 17.92 -27.18
N ALA A 200 7.05 16.88 -28.01
CA ALA A 200 6.00 15.89 -28.18
C ALA A 200 5.73 15.06 -26.91
N HIS A 201 6.64 15.09 -25.93
CA HIS A 201 6.53 14.37 -24.68
C HIS A 201 6.10 15.25 -23.48
N VAL A 202 5.77 16.52 -23.69
CA VAL A 202 5.46 17.48 -22.61
C VAL A 202 4.35 17.00 -21.67
N GLU A 203 3.31 16.33 -22.19
CA GLU A 203 2.24 15.79 -21.34
C GLU A 203 2.76 14.71 -20.37
N VAL A 204 3.71 13.88 -20.83
CA VAL A 204 4.34 12.85 -19.99
C VAL A 204 5.25 13.48 -18.94
N GLU A 205 6.01 14.52 -19.32
CA GLU A 205 6.86 15.27 -18.39
C GLU A 205 6.03 15.92 -17.26
N VAL A 206 4.97 16.63 -17.62
CA VAL A 206 4.08 17.27 -16.64
C VAL A 206 3.46 16.23 -15.70
N THR A 207 2.94 15.13 -16.25
CA THR A 207 2.34 14.06 -15.43
C THR A 207 3.38 13.41 -14.53
N TRP A 208 4.60 13.19 -15.03
CA TRP A 208 5.71 12.68 -14.25
C TRP A 208 6.11 13.64 -13.11
N SER A 209 6.16 14.94 -13.38
CA SER A 209 6.43 15.96 -12.36
C SER A 209 5.40 15.92 -11.22
N VAL A 210 4.10 15.81 -11.55
CA VAL A 210 3.02 15.66 -10.56
C VAL A 210 3.24 14.39 -9.72
N TYR A 211 3.52 13.25 -10.37
CA TYR A 211 3.79 11.98 -9.70
C TYR A 211 4.97 12.06 -8.74
N GLN A 212 6.09 12.68 -9.15
CA GLN A 212 7.27 12.84 -8.29
C GLN A 212 7.02 13.78 -7.10
N ARG A 213 6.30 14.87 -7.32
CA ARG A 213 5.90 15.80 -6.25
C ARG A 213 5.00 15.13 -5.22
N MET A 214 4.13 14.23 -5.65
CA MET A 214 3.29 13.43 -4.75
C MET A 214 4.13 12.48 -3.90
N ILE A 215 5.08 11.75 -4.52
CA ILE A 215 6.01 10.87 -3.79
C ILE A 215 6.81 11.67 -2.77
N ALA A 216 7.37 12.82 -3.16
CA ALA A 216 8.15 13.68 -2.29
C ALA A 216 7.34 14.19 -1.09
N ALA A 217 6.05 14.54 -1.29
CA ALA A 217 5.17 14.98 -0.22
C ALA A 217 4.92 13.85 0.80
N TYR A 218 4.65 12.62 0.34
CA TYR A 218 4.43 11.46 1.23
C TYR A 218 5.70 11.00 1.96
N ARG A 219 6.86 11.11 1.33
CA ARG A 219 8.16 10.69 1.91
C ARG A 219 8.82 11.76 2.78
N HIS A 220 8.24 12.96 2.84
CA HIS A 220 8.86 14.06 3.57
C HIS A 220 8.97 13.76 5.07
N GLU A 221 10.17 13.87 5.66
CA GLU A 221 10.44 13.58 7.07
C GLU A 221 9.55 14.41 8.00
N ASN A 222 9.37 15.69 7.69
CA ASN A 222 8.45 16.57 8.40
C ASN A 222 7.03 16.40 7.81
N ARG A 223 6.16 15.70 8.52
CA ARG A 223 4.78 15.42 8.10
C ARG A 223 3.94 16.67 7.84
N ARG A 224 4.16 17.75 8.62
CA ARG A 224 3.45 19.02 8.39
C ARG A 224 3.85 19.64 7.06
N HIS A 225 5.13 19.67 6.76
CA HIS A 225 5.63 20.20 5.50
C HIS A 225 5.22 19.33 4.31
N GLY A 226 5.25 17.99 4.46
CA GLY A 226 4.71 17.08 3.44
C GLY A 226 3.25 17.33 3.12
N ARG A 227 2.42 17.59 4.15
CA ARG A 227 1.01 17.98 3.96
C ARG A 227 0.86 19.32 3.22
N GLU A 228 1.69 20.31 3.53
CA GLU A 228 1.69 21.60 2.84
C GLU A 228 2.11 21.47 1.36
N LEU A 229 3.08 20.59 1.06
CA LEU A 229 3.48 20.28 -0.31
C LEU A 229 2.34 19.60 -1.08
N MET A 230 1.65 18.66 -0.46
CA MET A 230 0.50 17.98 -1.07
C MET A 230 -0.65 18.97 -1.34
N ALA A 231 -0.98 19.85 -0.41
CA ALA A 231 -2.00 20.86 -0.60
C ALA A 231 -1.68 21.76 -1.81
N ARG A 232 -0.44 22.28 -1.88
CA ARG A 232 0.02 23.08 -3.02
C ARG A 232 -0.02 22.30 -4.35
N LEU A 233 0.26 21.00 -4.31
CA LEU A 233 0.16 20.14 -5.50
C LEU A 233 -1.29 20.04 -5.97
N ILE A 234 -2.23 19.78 -5.06
CA ILE A 234 -3.66 19.68 -5.37
C ILE A 234 -4.15 21.01 -5.96
N ASP A 235 -3.82 22.14 -5.33
CA ASP A 235 -4.19 23.46 -5.81
C ASP A 235 -3.65 23.71 -7.23
N SER A 236 -2.40 23.33 -7.52
CA SER A 236 -1.78 23.50 -8.83
C SER A 236 -2.45 22.68 -9.94
N ILE A 237 -3.02 21.53 -9.61
CA ILE A 237 -3.75 20.67 -10.57
C ILE A 237 -5.16 21.26 -10.79
N SER A 238 -5.83 21.69 -9.71
CA SER A 238 -7.20 22.20 -9.76
C SER A 238 -7.31 23.53 -10.52
N THR A 239 -6.27 24.37 -10.46
CA THR A 239 -6.23 25.67 -11.15
C THR A 239 -5.70 25.60 -12.59
N GLY A 240 -5.08 24.48 -12.98
CA GLY A 240 -4.50 24.26 -14.30
C GLY A 240 -5.43 23.58 -15.32
N VAL A 241 -6.68 23.29 -14.94
CA VAL A 241 -7.70 22.76 -15.87
C VAL A 241 -8.45 23.93 -16.48
N PRO A 242 -8.38 24.13 -17.82
CA PRO A 242 -9.16 25.16 -18.50
C PRO A 242 -10.66 24.88 -18.46
#